data_8226c30a9b5b7a736a98e225d9c26c5f
#
_entry.id   8226c30a9b5b7a736a98e225d9c26c5f
#
_cell.length_a   1.000
_cell.length_b   1.000
_cell.length_c   1.000
_cell.angle_alpha   90.00
_cell.angle_beta   90.00
_cell.angle_gamma   90.00
#
_symmetry.space_group_name_H-M   'P 1'
#
loop_
_entity.id
_entity.type
_entity.pdbx_description
1 polymer ?
#
loop_
_entity_poly.entity_id
_entity_poly.type
_entity_poly.pdbx_seq_one_letter_code
_entity_poly.pdbx_strand_id
1 'polypeptide(L)'
;MIGKKDILVKLSEFCNLETGQWLDGAWTIEEERRNRERELKFLRQEIKSCRSCPGMNEPGVTEAVCGWGDCCSAVMIVGQSAHRDGMTTDVPFILGSGLYVDAALRTIGRSRVELFWTNAVHCHPERNRPSTTGEKHNCMHYLADEIALVQPTLLVAMGNDAKEAIRSIEQENGERVASRVFYCRHPAALMRGASPDEVVGWIIKLAAQLAKVFDS
;
A
#
# COMPACT_ATOMS: atom_id res chain seq x y z
N MET A 1 -12.92 9.98 -13.30
CA MET A 1 -14.23 10.36 -12.73
C MET A 1 -15.24 9.30 -13.12
N ILE A 2 -15.74 8.55 -12.14
CA ILE A 2 -16.86 7.64 -12.38
C ILE A 2 -18.01 8.50 -12.88
N GLY A 3 -18.52 8.23 -14.06
CA GLY A 3 -19.62 8.99 -14.66
C GLY A 3 -20.91 8.82 -13.84
N LYS A 4 -21.77 9.84 -13.83
CA LYS A 4 -23.06 9.79 -13.11
C LYS A 4 -23.91 8.56 -13.51
N LYS A 5 -23.78 8.09 -14.75
CA LYS A 5 -24.39 6.84 -15.24
C LYS A 5 -23.84 5.60 -14.55
N ASP A 6 -22.52 5.53 -14.34
CA ASP A 6 -21.87 4.35 -13.72
C ASP A 6 -22.24 4.24 -12.24
N ILE A 7 -22.40 5.40 -11.56
CA ILE A 7 -22.90 5.46 -10.17
C ILE A 7 -24.34 4.98 -10.11
N LEU A 8 -25.20 5.41 -11.02
CA LEU A 8 -26.61 5.00 -11.07
C LEU A 8 -26.76 3.49 -11.36
N VAL A 9 -25.93 2.95 -12.26
CA VAL A 9 -25.91 1.49 -12.55
C VAL A 9 -25.50 0.73 -11.28
N LYS A 10 -24.43 1.14 -10.61
CA LYS A 10 -24.02 0.51 -9.34
C LYS A 10 -25.06 0.66 -8.23
N LEU A 11 -25.73 1.80 -8.12
CA LEU A 11 -26.79 1.98 -7.13
C LEU A 11 -28.03 1.14 -7.43
N SER A 12 -28.34 0.87 -8.71
CA SER A 12 -29.47 -0.01 -9.09
C SER A 12 -29.28 -1.48 -8.70
N GLU A 13 -28.04 -1.89 -8.43
CA GLU A 13 -27.71 -3.23 -7.92
C GLU A 13 -28.09 -3.39 -6.44
N PHE A 14 -28.20 -2.28 -5.69
CA PHE A 14 -28.40 -2.26 -4.24
C PHE A 14 -29.68 -1.56 -3.81
N CYS A 15 -30.27 -0.76 -4.67
CA CYS A 15 -31.44 0.04 -4.36
C CYS A 15 -32.38 0.10 -5.57
N ASN A 16 -33.68 -0.06 -5.33
CA ASN A 16 -34.66 0.28 -6.33
C ASN A 16 -34.74 1.81 -6.47
N LEU A 17 -34.23 2.34 -7.58
CA LEU A 17 -34.10 3.79 -7.80
C LEU A 17 -35.44 4.52 -7.94
N GLU A 18 -36.55 3.79 -8.25
CA GLU A 18 -37.88 4.36 -8.37
C GLU A 18 -38.57 4.50 -7.00
N THR A 19 -38.38 3.53 -6.13
CA THR A 19 -39.03 3.50 -4.80
C THR A 19 -38.09 3.99 -3.68
N GLY A 20 -36.77 4.08 -3.93
CA GLY A 20 -35.77 4.36 -2.90
C GLY A 20 -35.55 3.22 -1.91
N GLN A 21 -36.13 2.04 -2.15
CA GLN A 21 -36.03 0.88 -1.27
C GLN A 21 -34.71 0.13 -1.55
N TRP A 22 -33.94 -0.17 -0.51
CA TRP A 22 -32.75 -1.00 -0.60
C TRP A 22 -33.13 -2.44 -0.91
N LEU A 23 -32.43 -3.05 -1.88
CA LEU A 23 -32.62 -4.45 -2.22
C LEU A 23 -32.04 -5.34 -1.10
N ASP A 24 -32.71 -6.43 -0.82
CA ASP A 24 -32.20 -7.47 0.06
C ASP A 24 -30.88 -7.99 -0.51
N GLY A 25 -29.77 -7.79 0.22
CA GLY A 25 -28.41 -8.16 -0.21
C GLY A 25 -27.44 -6.99 -0.38
N ALA A 26 -27.84 -5.74 -0.05
CA ALA A 26 -26.87 -4.65 0.09
C ALA A 26 -25.79 -5.02 1.10
N TRP A 27 -24.52 -4.99 0.67
CA TRP A 27 -23.37 -5.38 1.50
C TRP A 27 -23.26 -4.47 2.70
N THR A 28 -23.19 -5.05 3.89
CA THR A 28 -22.82 -4.31 5.09
C THR A 28 -21.32 -3.96 5.05
N ILE A 29 -20.90 -2.96 5.82
CA ILE A 29 -19.46 -2.62 5.96
C ILE A 29 -18.65 -3.86 6.35
N GLU A 30 -19.22 -4.73 7.17
CA GLU A 30 -18.59 -5.96 7.63
C GLU A 30 -18.44 -7.01 6.52
N GLU A 31 -19.43 -7.12 5.63
CA GLU A 31 -19.38 -8.02 4.47
C GLU A 31 -18.36 -7.51 3.45
N GLU A 32 -18.28 -6.22 3.22
CA GLU A 32 -17.27 -5.62 2.36
C GLU A 32 -15.85 -5.89 2.90
N ARG A 33 -15.62 -5.70 4.21
CA ARG A 33 -14.35 -6.04 4.86
C ARG A 33 -13.99 -7.52 4.64
N ARG A 34 -14.90 -8.45 4.91
CA ARG A 34 -14.69 -9.88 4.70
C ARG A 34 -14.38 -10.21 3.23
N ASN A 35 -15.02 -9.52 2.30
CA ASN A 35 -14.74 -9.69 0.88
C ASN A 35 -13.31 -9.23 0.54
N ARG A 36 -12.91 -8.02 0.96
CA ARG A 36 -11.55 -7.50 0.76
C ARG A 36 -10.48 -8.40 1.39
N GLU A 37 -10.72 -8.91 2.59
CA GLU A 37 -9.81 -9.87 3.27
C GLU A 37 -9.64 -11.16 2.45
N ARG A 38 -10.74 -11.67 1.88
CA ARG A 38 -10.71 -12.87 1.03
C ARG A 38 -9.92 -12.61 -0.26
N GLU A 39 -10.17 -11.51 -0.95
CA GLU A 39 -9.47 -11.14 -2.18
C GLU A 39 -7.97 -10.91 -1.92
N LEU A 40 -7.62 -10.20 -0.84
CA LEU A 40 -6.21 -10.04 -0.42
C LEU A 40 -5.54 -11.38 -0.10
N LYS A 41 -6.27 -12.35 0.46
CA LYS A 41 -5.73 -13.70 0.69
C LYS A 41 -5.39 -14.40 -0.61
N PHE A 42 -6.22 -14.29 -1.65
CA PHE A 42 -5.91 -14.83 -2.98
C PHE A 42 -4.72 -14.12 -3.61
N LEU A 43 -4.72 -12.79 -3.60
CA LEU A 43 -3.59 -12.00 -4.13
C LEU A 43 -2.26 -12.35 -3.44
N ARG A 44 -2.27 -12.57 -2.12
CA ARG A 44 -1.09 -13.05 -1.38
C ARG A 44 -0.59 -14.40 -1.86
N GLN A 45 -1.49 -15.33 -2.20
CA GLN A 45 -1.10 -16.63 -2.75
C GLN A 45 -0.44 -16.48 -4.12
N GLU A 46 -0.96 -15.60 -4.96
CA GLU A 46 -0.38 -15.28 -6.27
C GLU A 46 1.01 -14.66 -6.13
N ILE A 47 1.19 -13.66 -5.25
CA ILE A 47 2.48 -13.03 -4.96
C ILE A 47 3.49 -14.09 -4.44
N LYS A 48 3.09 -14.94 -3.50
CA LYS A 48 3.96 -15.99 -2.93
C LYS A 48 4.35 -17.05 -3.98
N SER A 49 3.48 -17.32 -4.94
CA SER A 49 3.75 -18.28 -6.03
C SER A 49 4.42 -17.67 -7.26
N CYS A 50 4.56 -16.34 -7.33
CA CYS A 50 5.11 -15.63 -8.49
C CYS A 50 6.54 -16.10 -8.84
N ARG A 51 6.81 -16.27 -10.15
CA ARG A 51 8.11 -16.65 -10.71
C ARG A 51 8.51 -15.79 -11.91
N SER A 52 7.98 -14.58 -12.01
CA SER A 52 8.19 -13.68 -13.16
C SER A 52 9.60 -13.08 -13.23
N CYS A 53 10.38 -13.14 -12.14
CA CYS A 53 11.72 -12.57 -12.07
C CYS A 53 12.75 -13.66 -11.74
N PRO A 54 13.73 -13.96 -12.63
CA PRO A 54 14.77 -14.96 -12.35
C PRO A 54 15.56 -14.64 -11.07
N GLY A 55 15.73 -15.63 -10.19
CA GLY A 55 16.46 -15.49 -8.92
C GLY A 55 15.72 -14.69 -7.84
N MET A 56 14.47 -14.31 -8.09
CA MET A 56 13.61 -13.67 -7.09
C MET A 56 12.57 -14.68 -6.58
N ASN A 57 12.01 -14.37 -5.41
CA ASN A 57 11.03 -15.20 -4.70
C ASN A 57 11.55 -16.61 -4.35
N GLU A 58 12.85 -16.72 -4.08
CA GLU A 58 13.48 -17.94 -3.59
C GLU A 58 13.32 -18.02 -2.06
N PRO A 59 12.79 -19.14 -1.52
CA PRO A 59 12.53 -19.28 -0.09
C PRO A 59 13.75 -18.98 0.78
N GLY A 60 13.59 -18.10 1.76
CA GLY A 60 14.62 -17.70 2.71
C GLY A 60 15.76 -16.84 2.14
N VAL A 61 15.78 -16.56 0.84
CA VAL A 61 16.85 -15.78 0.17
C VAL A 61 16.32 -14.47 -0.41
N THR A 62 15.34 -14.55 -1.30
CA THR A 62 14.72 -13.40 -1.99
C THR A 62 13.20 -13.44 -1.91
N GLU A 63 12.68 -14.09 -0.89
CA GLU A 63 11.26 -14.40 -0.71
C GLU A 63 10.38 -13.15 -0.75
N ALA A 64 9.18 -13.30 -1.31
CA ALA A 64 8.20 -12.22 -1.37
C ALA A 64 7.57 -11.96 0.00
N VAL A 65 7.38 -10.67 0.31
CA VAL A 65 6.62 -10.16 1.45
C VAL A 65 5.40 -9.44 0.93
N CYS A 66 4.22 -9.95 1.26
CA CYS A 66 2.96 -9.41 0.78
C CYS A 66 2.55 -8.15 1.55
N GLY A 67 1.60 -7.39 1.00
CA GLY A 67 0.99 -6.30 1.73
C GLY A 67 0.37 -6.76 3.05
N TRP A 68 0.43 -5.92 4.09
CA TRP A 68 0.02 -6.22 5.46
C TRP A 68 -0.69 -5.04 6.11
N GLY A 69 -1.64 -5.31 6.98
CA GLY A 69 -2.36 -4.32 7.76
C GLY A 69 -3.86 -4.34 7.50
N ASP A 70 -4.53 -3.24 7.78
CA ASP A 70 -5.98 -3.12 7.62
C ASP A 70 -6.35 -2.94 6.14
N CYS A 71 -7.08 -3.90 5.58
CA CYS A 71 -7.56 -3.87 4.19
C CYS A 71 -8.57 -2.76 3.91
N CYS A 72 -9.12 -2.14 4.94
CA CYS A 72 -10.05 -1.00 4.84
C CYS A 72 -9.39 0.31 5.27
N SER A 73 -8.06 0.33 5.38
CA SER A 73 -7.33 1.53 5.82
C SER A 73 -7.48 2.70 4.86
N ALA A 74 -7.74 3.86 5.41
CA ALA A 74 -7.68 5.12 4.66
C ALA A 74 -6.25 5.53 4.28
N VAL A 75 -5.21 4.88 4.85
CA VAL A 75 -3.80 5.18 4.60
C VAL A 75 -3.05 3.95 4.13
N MET A 76 -2.36 4.07 3.00
CA MET A 76 -1.48 3.03 2.45
C MET A 76 -0.05 3.53 2.36
N ILE A 77 0.89 2.76 2.88
CA ILE A 77 2.33 3.02 2.82
C ILE A 77 2.94 2.14 1.75
N VAL A 78 3.63 2.74 0.77
CA VAL A 78 4.32 2.02 -0.30
C VAL A 78 5.81 2.32 -0.24
N GLY A 79 6.61 1.27 -0.07
CA GLY A 79 8.07 1.33 -0.09
C GLY A 79 8.68 0.90 -1.41
N GLN A 80 10.00 0.65 -1.37
CA GLN A 80 10.76 0.22 -2.54
C GLN A 80 10.60 -1.28 -2.80
N SER A 81 11.11 -2.10 -1.89
CA SER A 81 11.13 -3.56 -1.96
C SER A 81 11.16 -4.16 -0.57
N ALA A 82 10.83 -5.45 -0.47
CA ALA A 82 10.89 -6.15 0.79
C ALA A 82 12.30 -6.13 1.39
N HIS A 83 12.38 -6.02 2.71
CA HIS A 83 13.61 -6.13 3.47
C HIS A 83 13.73 -7.54 4.09
N ARG A 84 14.97 -7.96 4.40
CA ARG A 84 15.25 -9.28 4.98
C ARG A 84 14.40 -9.59 6.23
N ASP A 85 14.23 -8.61 7.12
CA ASP A 85 13.44 -8.79 8.33
C ASP A 85 11.96 -9.05 8.01
N GLY A 86 11.45 -8.47 6.92
CA GLY A 86 10.11 -8.73 6.43
C GLY A 86 9.89 -10.15 5.94
N MET A 87 10.91 -10.81 5.36
CA MET A 87 10.80 -12.21 4.92
C MET A 87 10.55 -13.16 6.11
N THR A 88 11.20 -12.89 7.26
CA THR A 88 11.05 -13.74 8.46
C THR A 88 9.68 -13.58 9.12
N THR A 89 9.08 -12.40 9.05
CA THR A 89 7.84 -12.05 9.74
C THR A 89 6.62 -11.99 8.82
N ASP A 90 6.84 -11.99 7.49
CA ASP A 90 5.85 -11.66 6.45
C ASP A 90 5.16 -10.29 6.67
N VAL A 91 5.88 -9.33 7.26
CA VAL A 91 5.39 -7.99 7.56
C VAL A 91 6.31 -6.94 6.94
N PRO A 92 5.83 -6.09 6.03
CA PRO A 92 6.61 -4.98 5.47
C PRO A 92 7.01 -3.99 6.57
N PHE A 93 8.21 -3.41 6.47
CA PHE A 93 8.68 -2.35 7.37
C PHE A 93 8.69 -2.69 8.86
N ILE A 94 8.80 -3.96 9.24
CA ILE A 94 8.67 -4.39 10.67
C ILE A 94 9.79 -3.83 11.57
N LEU A 95 10.96 -3.59 11.01
CA LEU A 95 12.15 -3.06 11.70
C LEU A 95 12.86 -2.00 10.84
N GLY A 96 14.04 -1.58 11.27
CA GLY A 96 14.90 -0.68 10.50
C GLY A 96 14.21 0.64 10.17
N SER A 97 14.07 0.92 8.87
CA SER A 97 13.47 2.18 8.40
C SER A 97 11.98 2.33 8.74
N GLY A 98 11.27 1.25 9.02
CA GLY A 98 9.87 1.28 9.44
C GLY A 98 9.66 1.98 10.78
N LEU A 99 10.66 1.92 11.67
CA LEU A 99 10.59 2.58 12.98
C LEU A 99 10.42 4.11 12.90
N TYR A 100 10.87 4.74 11.82
CA TYR A 100 10.65 6.18 11.59
C TYR A 100 9.17 6.48 11.29
N VAL A 101 8.50 5.57 10.59
CA VAL A 101 7.05 5.69 10.33
C VAL A 101 6.27 5.42 11.61
N ASP A 102 6.68 4.41 12.40
CA ASP A 102 6.09 4.13 13.70
C ASP A 102 6.24 5.34 14.65
N ALA A 103 7.37 6.03 14.60
CA ALA A 103 7.57 7.28 15.37
C ALA A 103 6.58 8.36 14.93
N ALA A 104 6.37 8.55 13.61
CA ALA A 104 5.39 9.51 13.11
C ALA A 104 3.95 9.14 13.54
N LEU A 105 3.58 7.87 13.51
CA LEU A 105 2.28 7.39 13.99
C LEU A 105 2.08 7.65 15.47
N ARG A 106 3.09 7.36 16.31
CA ARG A 106 3.03 7.60 17.74
C ARG A 106 2.82 9.07 18.10
N THR A 107 3.37 10.02 17.31
CA THR A 107 3.18 11.45 17.58
C THR A 107 1.72 11.90 17.41
N ILE A 108 0.91 11.13 16.68
CA ILE A 108 -0.52 11.39 16.46
C ILE A 108 -1.42 10.34 17.13
N GLY A 109 -0.87 9.56 18.08
CA GLY A 109 -1.63 8.57 18.85
C GLY A 109 -2.13 7.38 18.03
N ARG A 110 -1.48 7.05 16.91
CA ARG A 110 -1.87 5.95 16.00
C ARG A 110 -0.84 4.82 15.99
N SER A 111 -1.26 3.68 15.50
CA SER A 111 -0.43 2.49 15.40
C SER A 111 -0.37 1.92 13.97
N ARG A 112 0.65 1.09 13.70
CA ARG A 112 0.85 0.54 12.36
C ARG A 112 -0.27 -0.40 11.90
N VAL A 113 -1.01 -1.03 12.81
CA VAL A 113 -2.11 -1.96 12.46
C VAL A 113 -3.31 -1.25 11.84
N GLU A 114 -3.40 0.07 11.99
CA GLU A 114 -4.46 0.90 11.41
C GLU A 114 -4.18 1.27 9.94
N LEU A 115 -2.97 0.96 9.42
CA LEU A 115 -2.54 1.26 8.06
C LEU A 115 -2.40 -0.01 7.24
N PHE A 116 -2.38 0.15 5.90
CA PHE A 116 -1.93 -0.90 5.00
C PHE A 116 -0.52 -0.61 4.49
N TRP A 117 0.35 -1.61 4.49
CA TRP A 117 1.78 -1.49 4.17
C TRP A 117 2.15 -2.43 3.04
N THR A 118 2.86 -1.92 2.05
CA THR A 118 3.37 -2.72 0.94
C THR A 118 4.63 -2.12 0.31
N ASN A 119 5.10 -2.70 -0.78
CA ASN A 119 6.25 -2.26 -1.54
C ASN A 119 5.96 -2.27 -3.06
N ALA A 120 6.69 -1.46 -3.81
CA ALA A 120 6.66 -1.48 -5.28
C ALA A 120 7.18 -2.82 -5.85
N VAL A 121 8.10 -3.48 -5.13
CA VAL A 121 8.58 -4.83 -5.43
C VAL A 121 8.41 -5.70 -4.19
N HIS A 122 7.60 -6.75 -4.29
CA HIS A 122 7.27 -7.61 -3.16
C HIS A 122 8.43 -8.49 -2.70
N CYS A 123 9.30 -8.91 -3.62
CA CYS A 123 10.45 -9.75 -3.29
C CYS A 123 11.59 -8.95 -2.66
N HIS A 124 12.35 -9.63 -1.78
CA HIS A 124 13.59 -9.10 -1.23
C HIS A 124 14.73 -9.24 -2.25
N PRO A 125 15.33 -8.14 -2.76
CA PRO A 125 16.50 -8.25 -3.64
C PRO A 125 17.72 -8.71 -2.85
N GLU A 126 18.46 -9.70 -3.37
CA GLU A 126 19.66 -10.23 -2.71
C GLU A 126 20.61 -9.10 -2.30
N ARG A 127 21.13 -9.15 -1.07
CA ARG A 127 22.03 -8.15 -0.48
C ARG A 127 21.48 -6.71 -0.47
N ASN A 128 20.15 -6.56 -0.47
CA ASN A 128 19.48 -5.24 -0.52
C ASN A 128 19.90 -4.38 -1.73
N ARG A 129 20.22 -4.99 -2.87
CA ARG A 129 20.46 -4.24 -4.10
C ARG A 129 19.22 -3.46 -4.53
N PRO A 130 19.36 -2.39 -5.32
CA PRO A 130 18.23 -1.75 -5.96
C PRO A 130 17.45 -2.74 -6.84
N SER A 131 16.14 -2.61 -6.89
CA SER A 131 15.29 -3.37 -7.81
C SER A 131 15.56 -2.93 -9.24
N THR A 132 15.61 -3.89 -10.17
CA THR A 132 15.77 -3.60 -11.58
C THR A 132 14.48 -3.05 -12.19
N THR A 133 14.57 -2.40 -13.35
CA THR A 133 13.38 -1.93 -14.09
C THR A 133 12.44 -3.09 -14.43
N GLY A 134 12.99 -4.26 -14.81
CA GLY A 134 12.19 -5.46 -15.10
C GLY A 134 11.44 -5.98 -13.88
N GLU A 135 12.09 -6.02 -12.70
CA GLU A 135 11.44 -6.42 -11.44
C GLU A 135 10.32 -5.47 -11.04
N LYS A 136 10.55 -4.15 -11.18
CA LYS A 136 9.51 -3.13 -10.93
C LYS A 136 8.31 -3.31 -11.87
N HIS A 137 8.58 -3.49 -13.18
CA HIS A 137 7.55 -3.70 -14.17
C HIS A 137 6.74 -4.99 -13.91
N ASN A 138 7.42 -6.11 -13.68
CA ASN A 138 6.79 -7.39 -13.42
C ASN A 138 5.97 -7.42 -12.11
N CYS A 139 6.29 -6.55 -11.15
CA CYS A 139 5.61 -6.50 -9.85
C CYS A 139 4.49 -5.47 -9.78
N MET A 140 4.40 -4.56 -10.76
CA MET A 140 3.53 -3.39 -10.72
C MET A 140 2.04 -3.74 -10.65
N HIS A 141 1.60 -4.81 -11.34
CA HIS A 141 0.20 -5.25 -11.30
C HIS A 141 -0.24 -5.67 -9.89
N TYR A 142 0.62 -6.34 -9.11
CA TYR A 142 0.30 -6.70 -7.72
C TYR A 142 0.09 -5.47 -6.84
N LEU A 143 0.94 -4.44 -7.00
CA LEU A 143 0.74 -3.17 -6.29
C LEU A 143 -0.56 -2.49 -6.72
N ALA A 144 -0.89 -2.51 -8.02
CA ALA A 144 -2.15 -1.96 -8.53
C ALA A 144 -3.37 -2.69 -7.93
N ASP A 145 -3.32 -4.02 -7.84
CA ASP A 145 -4.39 -4.83 -7.25
C ASP A 145 -4.54 -4.57 -5.74
N GLU A 146 -3.43 -4.46 -4.99
CA GLU A 146 -3.48 -4.07 -3.58
C GLU A 146 -4.11 -2.69 -3.39
N ILE A 147 -3.76 -1.71 -4.23
CA ILE A 147 -4.35 -0.36 -4.19
C ILE A 147 -5.86 -0.41 -4.50
N ALA A 148 -6.24 -1.17 -5.52
CA ALA A 148 -7.64 -1.33 -5.93
C ALA A 148 -8.49 -2.00 -4.83
N LEU A 149 -7.92 -2.95 -4.09
CA LEU A 149 -8.58 -3.63 -2.98
C LEU A 149 -8.68 -2.75 -1.73
N VAL A 150 -7.62 -2.04 -1.36
CA VAL A 150 -7.59 -1.20 -0.16
C VAL A 150 -8.34 0.12 -0.36
N GLN A 151 -8.24 0.73 -1.55
CA GLN A 151 -8.86 2.02 -1.90
C GLN A 151 -8.49 3.16 -0.93
N PRO A 152 -7.20 3.41 -0.69
CA PRO A 152 -6.79 4.38 0.33
C PRO A 152 -7.17 5.82 -0.07
N THR A 153 -7.52 6.65 0.91
CA THR A 153 -7.67 8.10 0.74
C THR A 153 -6.31 8.78 0.58
N LEU A 154 -5.32 8.33 1.37
CA LEU A 154 -3.94 8.80 1.32
C LEU A 154 -2.99 7.64 1.01
N LEU A 155 -2.24 7.77 -0.09
CA LEU A 155 -1.12 6.90 -0.40
C LEU A 155 0.18 7.63 -0.10
N VAL A 156 1.05 7.03 0.71
CA VAL A 156 2.39 7.54 1.04
C VAL A 156 3.41 6.76 0.26
N ALA A 157 3.99 7.37 -0.77
CA ALA A 157 5.04 6.76 -1.60
C ALA A 157 6.43 7.16 -1.10
N MET A 158 7.18 6.18 -0.57
CA MET A 158 8.48 6.37 0.05
C MET A 158 9.63 6.04 -0.91
N GLY A 159 10.32 7.06 -1.38
CA GLY A 159 11.47 6.95 -2.29
C GLY A 159 11.07 6.92 -3.77
N ASN A 160 12.10 6.79 -4.62
CA ASN A 160 11.91 6.92 -6.07
C ASN A 160 11.16 5.72 -6.67
N ASP A 161 11.47 4.49 -6.27
CA ASP A 161 10.84 3.30 -6.85
C ASP A 161 9.33 3.26 -6.57
N ALA A 162 8.90 3.60 -5.33
CA ALA A 162 7.48 3.74 -5.00
C ALA A 162 6.81 4.86 -5.82
N LYS A 163 7.50 6.01 -5.95
CA LYS A 163 7.00 7.13 -6.75
C LYS A 163 6.85 6.78 -8.23
N GLU A 164 7.83 6.08 -8.81
CA GLU A 164 7.79 5.63 -10.20
C GLU A 164 6.64 4.63 -10.41
N ALA A 165 6.53 3.61 -9.54
CA ALA A 165 5.48 2.60 -9.62
C ALA A 165 4.08 3.24 -9.58
N ILE A 166 3.83 4.15 -8.63
CA ILE A 166 2.53 4.86 -8.53
C ILE A 166 2.23 5.66 -9.79
N ARG A 167 3.21 6.40 -10.32
CA ARG A 167 3.01 7.18 -11.55
C ARG A 167 2.75 6.30 -12.77
N SER A 168 3.43 5.15 -12.88
CA SER A 168 3.21 4.21 -13.97
C SER A 168 1.80 3.62 -13.90
N ILE A 169 1.33 3.22 -12.72
CA ILE A 169 -0.04 2.74 -12.52
C ILE A 169 -1.07 3.82 -12.90
N GLU A 170 -0.88 5.07 -12.44
CA GLU A 170 -1.76 6.19 -12.80
C GLU A 170 -1.78 6.45 -14.31
N GLN A 171 -0.61 6.33 -14.96
CA GLN A 171 -0.49 6.53 -16.41
C GLN A 171 -1.16 5.40 -17.21
N GLU A 172 -1.02 4.16 -16.79
CA GLU A 172 -1.63 2.99 -17.46
C GLU A 172 -3.15 2.99 -17.29
N ASN A 173 -3.65 3.31 -16.09
CA ASN A 173 -5.07 3.30 -15.80
C ASN A 173 -5.80 4.59 -16.24
N GLY A 174 -5.07 5.67 -16.53
CA GLY A 174 -5.65 6.97 -16.83
C GLY A 174 -6.33 7.65 -15.64
N GLU A 175 -6.22 7.09 -14.44
CA GLU A 175 -6.87 7.54 -13.22
C GLU A 175 -5.89 7.63 -12.04
N ARG A 176 -6.23 8.47 -11.06
CA ARG A 176 -5.43 8.57 -9.82
C ARG A 176 -5.67 7.34 -8.93
N VAL A 177 -4.59 6.82 -8.36
CA VAL A 177 -4.63 5.66 -7.44
C VAL A 177 -5.22 5.97 -6.07
N ALA A 178 -5.26 7.24 -5.67
CA ALA A 178 -5.83 7.70 -4.40
C ALA A 178 -6.24 9.18 -4.51
N SER A 179 -7.13 9.64 -3.62
CA SER A 179 -7.52 11.06 -3.56
C SER A 179 -6.33 11.96 -3.28
N ARG A 180 -5.36 11.46 -2.49
CA ARG A 180 -4.12 12.15 -2.14
C ARG A 180 -2.93 11.23 -2.21
N VAL A 181 -1.84 11.67 -2.84
CA VAL A 181 -0.55 10.98 -2.83
C VAL A 181 0.49 11.88 -2.20
N PHE A 182 1.15 11.40 -1.16
CA PHE A 182 2.27 12.09 -0.51
C PHE A 182 3.58 11.38 -0.85
N TYR A 183 4.44 12.08 -1.58
CA TYR A 183 5.78 11.61 -1.93
C TYR A 183 6.79 12.08 -0.91
N CYS A 184 7.58 11.17 -0.33
CA CYS A 184 8.63 11.51 0.61
C CYS A 184 9.92 10.73 0.34
N ARG A 185 11.03 11.20 0.94
CA ARG A 185 12.30 10.47 0.94
C ARG A 185 12.12 9.15 1.66
N HIS A 186 12.67 8.05 1.13
CA HIS A 186 12.63 6.75 1.80
C HIS A 186 13.37 6.82 3.15
N PRO A 187 12.78 6.35 4.26
CA PRO A 187 13.39 6.52 5.58
C PRO A 187 14.72 5.78 5.74
N ALA A 188 14.99 4.71 4.99
CA ALA A 188 16.31 4.08 4.96
C ALA A 188 17.44 5.04 4.50
N ALA A 189 17.12 6.09 3.74
CA ALA A 189 18.10 7.10 3.37
C ALA A 189 18.44 8.05 4.53
N LEU A 190 17.57 8.17 5.52
CA LEU A 190 17.84 8.93 6.76
C LEU A 190 18.80 8.19 7.67
N MET A 191 18.76 6.85 7.67
CA MET A 191 19.70 6.02 8.44
C MET A 191 21.15 6.14 7.98
N ARG A 192 21.39 6.64 6.76
CA ARG A 192 22.73 6.76 6.14
C ARG A 192 23.29 8.18 6.24
N GLY A 193 23.27 8.77 7.43
CA GLY A 193 23.96 10.04 7.72
C GLY A 193 23.08 11.30 7.70
N ALA A 194 21.77 11.18 7.87
CA ALA A 194 20.93 12.34 8.16
C ALA A 194 21.23 12.89 9.57
N SER A 195 21.18 14.20 9.73
CA SER A 195 21.25 14.82 11.05
C SER A 195 20.00 14.52 11.87
N PRO A 196 20.06 14.61 13.22
CA PRO A 196 18.87 14.45 14.06
C PRO A 196 17.72 15.39 13.67
N ASP A 197 18.01 16.62 13.28
CA ASP A 197 17.00 17.60 12.86
C ASP A 197 16.31 17.19 11.54
N GLU A 198 17.06 16.62 10.58
CA GLU A 198 16.48 16.07 9.34
C GLU A 198 15.54 14.89 9.63
N VAL A 199 15.93 14.01 10.56
CA VAL A 199 15.10 12.89 11.00
C VAL A 199 13.82 13.37 11.64
N VAL A 200 13.93 14.28 12.62
CA VAL A 200 12.77 14.86 13.31
C VAL A 200 11.87 15.61 12.32
N GLY A 201 12.45 16.41 11.44
CA GLY A 201 11.71 17.13 10.40
C GLY A 201 10.95 16.19 9.44
N TRP A 202 11.53 15.05 9.09
CA TRP A 202 10.86 14.04 8.26
C TRP A 202 9.68 13.40 9.02
N ILE A 203 9.88 13.01 10.29
CA ILE A 203 8.83 12.43 11.14
C ILE A 203 7.65 13.40 11.29
N ILE A 204 7.91 14.68 11.59
CA ILE A 204 6.87 15.71 11.75
C ILE A 204 6.09 15.91 10.44
N LYS A 205 6.79 15.95 9.29
CA LYS A 205 6.13 16.11 7.98
C LYS A 205 5.21 14.93 7.67
N LEU A 206 5.66 13.71 7.94
CA LEU A 206 4.83 12.52 7.72
C LEU A 206 3.64 12.53 8.68
N ALA A 207 3.86 12.75 9.98
CA ALA A 207 2.81 12.81 11.00
C ALA A 207 1.71 13.83 10.61
N ALA A 208 2.11 15.01 10.13
CA ALA A 208 1.17 16.04 9.68
C ALA A 208 0.33 15.64 8.46
N GLN A 209 0.84 14.77 7.56
CA GLN A 209 0.04 14.24 6.45
C GLN A 209 -0.93 13.15 6.91
N LEU A 210 -0.48 12.28 7.81
CA LEU A 210 -1.29 11.22 8.39
C LEU A 210 -2.45 11.80 9.22
N ALA A 211 -2.18 12.77 10.09
CA ALA A 211 -3.19 13.43 10.93
C ALA A 211 -4.37 13.97 10.12
N LYS A 212 -4.12 14.56 8.94
CA LYS A 212 -5.19 15.08 8.06
C LYS A 212 -6.19 14.02 7.56
N VAL A 213 -5.88 12.75 7.69
CA VAL A 213 -6.77 11.65 7.30
C VAL A 213 -7.52 11.11 8.51
N PHE A 214 -6.84 11.05 9.66
CA PHE A 214 -7.43 10.51 10.87
C PHE A 214 -8.29 11.51 11.64
N ASP A 215 -8.13 12.82 11.37
CA ASP A 215 -8.91 13.91 12.00
C ASP A 215 -10.10 14.37 11.13
N SER A 216 -10.29 13.77 9.93
CA SER A 216 -11.39 14.05 9.00
C SER A 216 -12.54 13.06 9.20
#